data_bf78f640d4bc528dee17d05a476b9861
#
_entry.id   bf78f640d4bc528dee17d05a476b9861
#
_cell.length_a   1.000
_cell.length_b   1.000
_cell.length_c   1.000
_cell.angle_alpha   90.00
_cell.angle_beta   90.00
_cell.angle_gamma   90.00
#
_symmetry.space_group_name_H-M   'P 1'
#
loop_
_entity.id
_entity.type
_entity.pdbx_description
1 polymer ?
#
loop_
_entity_poly.entity_id
_entity_poly.type
_entity_poly.pdbx_seq_one_letter_code
_entity_poly.pdbx_strand_id
1 'polypeptide(L)'
;MNFEMYEANDEIGKTIIYNLMQLYTYELSFFEDETTNFKLLDTGLFAMSKYMELYWKEENRHPYILKCNGELAGFVLQRYNENNYNEIAEFFVLNKYRKLGAGTFMAKEIFKKYRGKWEIRTLLKNKRGQEFWRKIVKEVSNGAYREQLIRNNSRYAFYFEN
;
A
#
# COMPACT_ATOMS: atom_id res chain seq x y z
N MET A 1 -2.62 -12.42 -19.00
CA MET A 1 -1.76 -12.16 -17.84
C MET A 1 -2.47 -12.71 -16.62
N ASN A 2 -1.85 -13.61 -15.88
CA ASN A 2 -2.45 -14.25 -14.70
C ASN A 2 -1.95 -13.55 -13.45
N PHE A 3 -2.84 -12.95 -12.65
CA PHE A 3 -2.53 -12.33 -11.37
C PHE A 3 -3.00 -13.25 -10.23
N GLU A 4 -2.14 -13.42 -9.26
CA GLU A 4 -2.41 -14.20 -8.05
C GLU A 4 -2.00 -13.38 -6.82
N MET A 5 -2.83 -13.40 -5.78
CA MET A 5 -2.52 -12.72 -4.52
C MET A 5 -2.74 -13.70 -3.36
N TYR A 6 -1.79 -13.76 -2.45
CA TYR A 6 -1.86 -14.60 -1.26
C TYR A 6 -1.38 -13.87 -0.01
N GLU A 7 -1.88 -14.27 1.13
CA GLU A 7 -1.48 -13.72 2.43
C GLU A 7 -0.13 -14.29 2.85
N ALA A 8 0.79 -13.41 3.22
CA ALA A 8 2.20 -13.73 3.51
C ALA A 8 2.43 -13.89 5.01
N ASN A 9 1.83 -14.92 5.62
CA ASN A 9 1.83 -15.13 7.07
C ASN A 9 3.02 -15.93 7.60
N ASP A 10 3.90 -16.44 6.71
CA ASP A 10 5.08 -17.22 7.07
C ASP A 10 6.38 -16.39 6.98
N GLU A 11 7.48 -16.94 7.47
CA GLU A 11 8.80 -16.29 7.46
C GLU A 11 9.34 -16.04 6.05
N ILE A 12 8.96 -16.87 5.08
CA ILE A 12 9.35 -16.67 3.67
C ILE A 12 8.64 -15.45 3.11
N GLY A 13 7.33 -15.37 3.29
CA GLY A 13 6.50 -14.24 2.86
C GLY A 13 6.94 -12.94 3.54
N LYS A 14 7.25 -13.00 4.84
CA LYS A 14 7.81 -11.89 5.60
C LYS A 14 9.10 -11.38 4.97
N THR A 15 10.05 -12.27 4.70
CA THR A 15 11.33 -11.93 4.07
C THR A 15 11.13 -11.28 2.69
N ILE A 16 10.23 -11.82 1.87
CA ILE A 16 9.90 -11.25 0.55
C ILE A 16 9.37 -9.82 0.69
N ILE A 17 8.44 -9.57 1.62
CA ILE A 17 7.89 -8.23 1.83
C ILE A 17 8.96 -7.26 2.31
N TYR A 18 9.83 -7.64 3.25
CA TYR A 18 10.94 -6.79 3.69
C TYR A 18 11.89 -6.41 2.54
N ASN A 19 12.20 -7.35 1.65
CA ASN A 19 13.02 -7.09 0.47
C ASN A 19 12.31 -6.15 -0.52
N LEU A 20 11.03 -6.35 -0.79
CA LEU A 20 10.23 -5.49 -1.67
C LEU A 20 10.03 -4.08 -1.06
N MET A 21 9.96 -3.97 0.26
CA MET A 21 9.92 -2.69 0.97
C MET A 21 11.15 -1.82 0.70
N GLN A 22 12.33 -2.40 0.48
CA GLN A 22 13.53 -1.63 0.12
C GLN A 22 13.33 -0.91 -1.23
N LEU A 23 12.79 -1.62 -2.23
CA LEU A 23 12.49 -1.05 -3.55
C LEU A 23 11.38 0.02 -3.46
N TYR A 24 10.36 -0.26 -2.69
CA TYR A 24 9.26 0.66 -2.46
C TYR A 24 9.72 1.94 -1.75
N THR A 25 10.53 1.81 -0.71
CA THR A 25 11.07 2.96 0.03
C THR A 25 12.01 3.79 -0.84
N TYR A 26 12.84 3.15 -1.67
CA TYR A 26 13.63 3.87 -2.67
C TYR A 26 12.75 4.70 -3.61
N GLU A 27 11.67 4.13 -4.11
CA GLU A 27 10.74 4.87 -4.97
C GLU A 27 10.02 6.01 -4.23
N LEU A 28 9.61 5.79 -2.98
CA LEU A 28 8.99 6.83 -2.15
C LEU A 28 9.96 7.99 -1.87
N SER A 29 11.27 7.74 -1.81
CA SER A 29 12.26 8.79 -1.56
C SER A 29 12.28 9.88 -2.64
N PHE A 30 11.77 9.61 -3.85
CA PHE A 30 11.56 10.65 -4.87
C PHE A 30 10.50 11.68 -4.49
N PHE A 31 9.66 11.36 -3.52
CA PHE A 31 8.59 12.24 -3.02
C PHE A 31 8.91 12.81 -1.63
N GLU A 32 10.16 12.70 -1.18
CA GLU A 32 10.59 13.22 0.11
C GLU A 32 10.32 14.72 0.25
N ASP A 33 9.90 15.11 1.43
CA ASP A 33 9.66 16.48 1.84
C ASP A 33 10.10 16.67 3.31
N GLU A 34 9.88 17.83 3.87
CA GLU A 34 10.24 18.16 5.26
C GLU A 34 9.54 17.25 6.31
N THR A 35 8.49 16.53 5.92
CA THR A 35 7.70 15.66 6.80
C THR A 35 8.07 14.18 6.66
N THR A 36 8.92 13.84 5.68
CA THR A 36 9.35 12.48 5.38
C THR A 36 10.86 12.36 5.45
N ASN A 37 11.34 11.27 6.02
CA ASN A 37 12.76 10.97 6.09
C ASN A 37 12.99 9.50 5.73
N PHE A 38 13.41 9.27 4.49
CA PHE A 38 13.77 7.95 3.98
C PHE A 38 15.27 7.70 4.18
N LYS A 39 15.67 7.52 5.44
CA LYS A 39 17.07 7.40 5.82
C LYS A 39 17.68 6.06 5.38
N LEU A 40 18.83 6.12 4.72
CA LEU A 40 19.72 5.00 4.53
C LEU A 40 20.54 4.75 5.80
N LEU A 41 20.64 3.49 6.18
CA LEU A 41 21.52 3.02 7.25
C LEU A 41 22.95 2.80 6.70
N ASP A 42 23.93 2.66 7.58
CA ASP A 42 25.33 2.36 7.19
C ASP A 42 25.47 1.00 6.47
N THR A 43 24.46 0.14 6.59
CA THR A 43 24.35 -1.12 5.83
C THR A 43 23.95 -0.95 4.36
N GLY A 44 23.60 0.27 3.93
CA GLY A 44 23.07 0.55 2.60
C GLY A 44 21.60 0.20 2.41
N LEU A 45 20.89 -0.16 3.48
CA LEU A 45 19.46 -0.44 3.47
C LEU A 45 18.67 0.74 4.01
N PHE A 46 17.45 0.93 3.52
CA PHE A 46 16.51 1.88 4.13
C PHE A 46 16.07 1.39 5.51
N ALA A 47 15.99 2.31 6.47
CA ALA A 47 15.42 2.02 7.78
C ALA A 47 13.95 1.61 7.65
N MET A 48 13.58 0.48 8.23
CA MET A 48 12.20 0.03 8.26
C MET A 48 11.47 0.58 9.47
N SER A 49 10.18 0.87 9.29
CA SER A 49 9.32 1.24 10.40
C SER A 49 9.25 0.13 11.45
N LYS A 50 9.31 0.51 12.72
CA LYS A 50 9.09 -0.41 13.86
C LYS A 50 7.72 -1.11 13.83
N TYR A 51 6.75 -0.57 13.08
CA TYR A 51 5.41 -1.14 12.94
C TYR A 51 5.34 -2.28 11.92
N MET A 52 6.39 -2.51 11.14
CA MET A 52 6.42 -3.60 10.15
C MET A 52 6.23 -4.98 10.79
N GLU A 53 6.92 -5.24 11.91
CA GLU A 53 6.81 -6.52 12.63
C GLU A 53 5.38 -6.85 13.10
N LEU A 54 4.54 -5.83 13.29
CA LEU A 54 3.17 -6.00 13.77
C LEU A 54 2.28 -6.73 12.77
N TYR A 55 2.65 -6.75 11.47
CA TYR A 55 1.91 -7.49 10.43
C TYR A 55 1.95 -9.00 10.62
N TRP A 56 2.89 -9.50 11.43
CA TRP A 56 3.00 -10.93 11.79
C TRP A 56 2.71 -11.22 13.26
N LYS A 57 2.20 -10.21 14.01
CA LYS A 57 1.91 -10.31 15.44
C LYS A 57 0.49 -9.91 15.81
N GLU A 58 -0.15 -9.04 15.01
CA GLU A 58 -1.48 -8.49 15.29
C GLU A 58 -2.51 -9.01 14.28
N GLU A 59 -3.66 -9.48 14.78
CA GLU A 59 -4.73 -10.08 13.96
C GLU A 59 -5.42 -9.09 13.01
N ASN A 60 -5.31 -7.78 13.29
CA ASN A 60 -5.91 -6.71 12.49
C ASN A 60 -4.98 -6.18 11.39
N ARG A 61 -3.90 -6.90 11.06
CA ARG A 61 -2.91 -6.55 10.05
C ARG A 61 -2.64 -7.72 9.11
N HIS A 62 -2.75 -7.46 7.84
CA HIS A 62 -2.71 -8.50 6.81
C HIS A 62 -1.73 -8.14 5.70
N PRO A 63 -0.61 -8.86 5.61
CA PRO A 63 0.36 -8.70 4.54
C PRO A 63 0.02 -9.60 3.35
N TYR A 64 0.01 -9.04 2.13
CA TYR A 64 -0.23 -9.80 0.90
C TYR A 64 0.89 -9.62 -0.10
N ILE A 65 1.21 -10.69 -0.82
CA ILE A 65 2.11 -10.68 -1.96
C ILE A 65 1.29 -10.88 -3.23
N LEU A 66 1.62 -10.08 -4.24
CA LEU A 66 1.10 -10.19 -5.60
C LEU A 66 2.11 -10.91 -6.49
N LYS A 67 1.63 -11.87 -7.27
CA LYS A 67 2.36 -12.49 -8.38
C LYS A 67 1.69 -12.19 -9.71
N CYS A 68 2.50 -12.17 -10.76
CA CYS A 68 2.06 -12.07 -12.14
C CYS A 68 2.75 -13.19 -12.95
N ASN A 69 1.97 -14.11 -13.51
CA ASN A 69 2.50 -15.30 -14.22
C ASN A 69 3.53 -16.09 -13.39
N GLY A 70 3.29 -16.21 -12.08
CA GLY A 70 4.18 -16.89 -11.12
C GLY A 70 5.35 -16.06 -10.59
N GLU A 71 5.69 -14.91 -11.20
CA GLU A 71 6.76 -14.00 -10.74
C GLU A 71 6.26 -13.01 -9.69
N LEU A 72 7.12 -12.63 -8.74
CA LEU A 72 6.81 -11.56 -7.78
C LEU A 72 6.52 -10.24 -8.51
N ALA A 73 5.40 -9.62 -8.19
CA ALA A 73 4.93 -8.41 -8.87
C ALA A 73 4.67 -7.22 -7.93
N GLY A 74 4.51 -7.46 -6.63
CA GLY A 74 4.25 -6.41 -5.66
C GLY A 74 3.76 -6.94 -4.33
N PHE A 75 3.32 -6.02 -3.47
CA PHE A 75 2.72 -6.34 -2.18
C PHE A 75 1.73 -5.28 -1.74
N VAL A 76 0.88 -5.62 -0.79
CA VAL A 76 0.01 -4.70 -0.08
C VAL A 76 -0.03 -5.05 1.40
N LEU A 77 0.04 -4.03 2.24
CA LEU A 77 -0.16 -4.13 3.69
C LEU A 77 -1.50 -3.49 4.05
N GLN A 78 -2.47 -4.33 4.37
CA GLN A 78 -3.78 -3.90 4.84
C GLN A 78 -3.81 -3.96 6.38
N ARG A 79 -4.51 -3.02 7.00
CA ARG A 79 -4.82 -3.05 8.44
C ARG A 79 -6.18 -2.44 8.74
N TYR A 80 -6.72 -2.78 9.91
CA TYR A 80 -7.82 -2.07 10.53
C TYR A 80 -7.25 -1.12 11.59
N ASN A 81 -7.48 0.19 11.42
CA ASN A 81 -6.84 1.20 12.26
C ASN A 81 -7.68 1.58 13.50
N GLU A 82 -7.09 2.34 14.40
CA GLU A 82 -7.71 2.78 15.65
C GLU A 82 -8.93 3.69 15.48
N ASN A 83 -9.14 4.25 14.29
CA ASN A 83 -10.31 5.08 13.96
C ASN A 83 -11.44 4.28 13.32
N ASN A 84 -11.37 2.95 13.38
CA ASN A 84 -12.35 2.03 12.78
C ASN A 84 -12.46 2.13 11.25
N TYR A 85 -11.34 2.37 10.58
CA TYR A 85 -11.22 2.30 9.13
C TYR A 85 -10.35 1.12 8.71
N ASN A 86 -10.73 0.44 7.64
CA ASN A 86 -9.78 -0.33 6.86
C ASN A 86 -8.80 0.65 6.20
N GLU A 87 -7.53 0.30 6.20
CA GLU A 87 -6.46 1.12 5.64
C GLU A 87 -5.56 0.26 4.76
N ILE A 88 -5.20 0.76 3.60
CA ILE A 88 -4.03 0.27 2.87
C ILE A 88 -2.85 1.11 3.34
N ALA A 89 -2.04 0.53 4.22
CA ALA A 89 -0.90 1.22 4.82
C ALA A 89 0.25 1.35 3.81
N GLU A 90 0.54 0.27 3.06
CA GLU A 90 1.57 0.23 2.04
C GLU A 90 1.05 -0.49 0.79
N PHE A 91 1.42 0.01 -0.39
CA PHE A 91 0.95 -0.54 -1.66
C PHE A 91 2.01 -0.35 -2.75
N PHE A 92 2.54 -1.45 -3.24
CA PHE A 92 3.63 -1.43 -4.19
C PHE A 92 3.42 -2.42 -5.34
N VAL A 93 3.65 -1.95 -6.56
CA VAL A 93 3.72 -2.78 -7.77
C VAL A 93 5.03 -2.49 -8.46
N LEU A 94 5.81 -3.52 -8.74
CA LEU A 94 7.05 -3.42 -9.51
C LEU A 94 6.80 -2.73 -10.86
N ASN A 95 7.70 -1.86 -11.27
CA ASN A 95 7.55 -1.04 -12.48
C ASN A 95 7.22 -1.88 -13.73
N LYS A 96 7.82 -3.07 -13.87
CA LYS A 96 7.57 -4.05 -14.95
C LYS A 96 6.08 -4.38 -15.14
N TYR A 97 5.30 -4.39 -14.05
CA TYR A 97 3.88 -4.81 -14.04
C TYR A 97 2.88 -3.65 -13.94
N ARG A 98 3.37 -2.41 -13.88
CA ARG A 98 2.51 -1.22 -13.90
C ARG A 98 1.86 -1.04 -15.26
N LYS A 99 0.69 -0.39 -15.28
CA LYS A 99 -0.14 -0.18 -16.49
C LYS A 99 -0.63 -1.46 -17.16
N LEU A 100 -0.34 -2.63 -16.59
CA LEU A 100 -0.81 -3.94 -17.05
C LEU A 100 -2.02 -4.47 -16.24
N GLY A 101 -2.58 -3.63 -15.36
CA GLY A 101 -3.73 -3.99 -14.52
C GLY A 101 -3.39 -4.57 -13.13
N ALA A 102 -2.11 -4.86 -12.84
CA ALA A 102 -1.67 -5.48 -11.59
C ALA A 102 -2.12 -4.74 -10.32
N GLY A 103 -1.92 -3.41 -10.28
CA GLY A 103 -2.36 -2.60 -9.15
C GLY A 103 -3.89 -2.56 -9.00
N THR A 104 -4.62 -2.45 -10.12
CA THR A 104 -6.08 -2.48 -10.11
C THR A 104 -6.61 -3.81 -9.58
N PHE A 105 -6.04 -4.94 -10.04
CA PHE A 105 -6.37 -6.26 -9.53
C PHE A 105 -6.15 -6.35 -8.02
N MET A 106 -4.94 -6.01 -7.54
CA MET A 106 -4.57 -6.09 -6.13
C MET A 106 -5.49 -5.23 -5.24
N ALA A 107 -5.75 -3.98 -5.62
CA ALA A 107 -6.64 -3.09 -4.87
C ALA A 107 -8.08 -3.64 -4.80
N LYS A 108 -8.62 -4.12 -5.91
CA LYS A 108 -9.98 -4.68 -5.95
C LYS A 108 -10.12 -5.96 -5.13
N GLU A 109 -9.14 -6.84 -5.14
CA GLU A 109 -9.16 -8.05 -4.31
C GLU A 109 -9.15 -7.71 -2.81
N ILE A 110 -8.38 -6.71 -2.38
CA ILE A 110 -8.40 -6.22 -1.00
C ILE A 110 -9.77 -5.63 -0.65
N PHE A 111 -10.36 -4.80 -1.50
CA PHE A 111 -11.67 -4.20 -1.26
C PHE A 111 -12.82 -5.22 -1.28
N LYS A 112 -12.70 -6.32 -2.01
CA LYS A 112 -13.67 -7.43 -1.95
C LYS A 112 -13.57 -8.19 -0.62
N LYS A 113 -12.34 -8.39 -0.13
CA LYS A 113 -12.08 -9.17 1.09
C LYS A 113 -12.46 -8.41 2.35
N TYR A 114 -12.21 -7.11 2.39
CA TYR A 114 -12.49 -6.24 3.54
C TYR A 114 -13.55 -5.21 3.19
N ARG A 115 -14.72 -5.33 3.82
CA ARG A 115 -15.85 -4.43 3.62
C ARG A 115 -15.95 -3.37 4.70
N GLY A 116 -16.57 -2.23 4.38
CA GLY A 116 -16.88 -1.15 5.30
C GLY A 116 -16.13 0.14 5.00
N LYS A 117 -15.81 0.90 6.03
CA LYS A 117 -15.15 2.22 5.89
C LYS A 117 -13.67 2.09 5.59
N TRP A 118 -13.19 2.90 4.65
CA TRP A 118 -11.82 2.92 4.18
C TRP A 118 -11.16 4.29 4.29
N GLU A 119 -9.87 4.27 4.61
CA GLU A 119 -8.96 5.39 4.52
C GLU A 119 -7.72 5.01 3.70
N ILE A 120 -7.47 5.72 2.61
CA ILE A 120 -6.27 5.54 1.77
C ILE A 120 -5.47 6.82 1.82
N ARG A 121 -4.17 6.74 2.15
CA ARG A 121 -3.28 7.90 2.25
C ARG A 121 -2.19 7.85 1.19
N THR A 122 -1.83 9.02 0.68
CA THR A 122 -0.68 9.18 -0.22
C THR A 122 0.19 10.35 0.21
N LEU A 123 1.47 10.31 -0.16
CA LEU A 123 2.34 11.48 -0.05
C LEU A 123 1.82 12.61 -0.94
N LEU A 124 1.91 13.86 -0.47
CA LEU A 124 1.39 15.01 -1.20
C LEU A 124 2.02 15.19 -2.59
N LYS A 125 3.32 14.91 -2.71
CA LYS A 125 4.05 14.99 -3.99
C LYS A 125 3.78 13.80 -4.92
N ASN A 126 3.23 12.68 -4.42
CA ASN A 126 2.94 11.50 -5.24
C ASN A 126 1.64 11.65 -6.03
N LYS A 127 1.66 12.52 -7.05
CA LYS A 127 0.49 12.79 -7.91
C LYS A 127 -0.01 11.55 -8.64
N ARG A 128 0.90 10.71 -9.11
CA ARG A 128 0.57 9.45 -9.79
C ARG A 128 -0.19 8.49 -8.87
N GLY A 129 0.22 8.37 -7.61
CA GLY A 129 -0.50 7.58 -6.61
C GLY A 129 -1.90 8.15 -6.33
N GLN A 130 -2.02 9.48 -6.25
CA GLN A 130 -3.32 10.14 -6.08
C GLN A 130 -4.26 9.86 -7.25
N GLU A 131 -3.79 9.96 -8.48
CA GLU A 131 -4.59 9.67 -9.70
C GLU A 131 -5.04 8.20 -9.75
N PHE A 132 -4.13 7.27 -9.41
CA PHE A 132 -4.46 5.85 -9.32
C PHE A 132 -5.57 5.60 -8.30
N TRP A 133 -5.41 6.09 -7.07
CA TRP A 133 -6.39 5.88 -6.00
C TRP A 133 -7.72 6.57 -6.29
N ARG A 134 -7.71 7.78 -6.83
CA ARG A 134 -8.94 8.50 -7.22
C ARG A 134 -9.78 7.69 -8.20
N LYS A 135 -9.13 7.10 -9.21
CA LYS A 135 -9.80 6.23 -10.18
C LYS A 135 -10.43 5.00 -9.52
N ILE A 136 -9.65 4.27 -8.71
CA ILE A 136 -10.10 3.03 -8.07
C ILE A 136 -11.20 3.31 -7.04
N VAL A 137 -10.99 4.30 -6.16
CA VAL A 137 -11.94 4.68 -5.12
C VAL A 137 -13.28 5.13 -5.73
N LYS A 138 -13.24 5.95 -6.78
CA LYS A 138 -14.44 6.37 -7.50
C LYS A 138 -15.23 5.17 -8.05
N GLU A 139 -14.55 4.17 -8.58
CA GLU A 139 -15.18 2.96 -9.11
C GLU A 139 -15.82 2.13 -7.99
N VAL A 140 -15.08 1.80 -6.93
CA VAL A 140 -15.53 0.88 -5.87
C VAL A 140 -16.58 1.48 -4.95
N SER A 141 -16.62 2.81 -4.82
CA SER A 141 -17.62 3.54 -4.03
C SER A 141 -18.81 4.07 -4.85
N ASN A 142 -18.87 3.75 -6.15
CA ASN A 142 -19.84 4.35 -7.08
C ASN A 142 -19.86 5.89 -7.04
N GLY A 143 -18.69 6.50 -6.82
CA GLY A 143 -18.50 7.94 -6.72
C GLY A 143 -18.79 8.53 -5.34
N ALA A 144 -19.20 7.73 -4.37
CA ALA A 144 -19.47 8.17 -2.99
C ALA A 144 -18.20 8.18 -2.13
N TYR A 145 -17.34 9.18 -2.34
CA TYR A 145 -16.09 9.34 -1.58
C TYR A 145 -15.77 10.80 -1.33
N ARG A 146 -14.89 11.07 -0.39
CA ARG A 146 -14.32 12.41 -0.15
C ARG A 146 -12.81 12.37 -0.18
N GLU A 147 -12.21 13.48 -0.58
CA GLU A 147 -10.78 13.72 -0.57
C GLU A 147 -10.44 14.82 0.45
N GLN A 148 -9.32 14.69 1.12
CA GLN A 148 -8.91 15.63 2.15
C GLN A 148 -7.40 15.72 2.28
N LEU A 149 -6.88 16.93 2.49
CA LEU A 149 -5.53 17.13 3.00
C LEU A 149 -5.51 16.88 4.51
N ILE A 150 -4.55 16.12 4.97
CA ILE A 150 -4.37 15.75 6.38
C ILE A 150 -2.92 15.93 6.82
N ARG A 151 -2.67 15.80 8.15
CA ARG A 151 -1.34 15.94 8.74
C ARG A 151 -0.62 17.23 8.34
N ASN A 152 -1.25 18.37 8.62
CA ASN A 152 -0.74 19.70 8.25
C ASN A 152 -0.43 19.83 6.76
N ASN A 153 -1.33 19.30 5.91
CA ASN A 153 -1.22 19.31 4.45
C ASN A 153 -0.03 18.51 3.90
N SER A 154 0.52 17.56 4.66
CA SER A 154 1.62 16.71 4.18
C SER A 154 1.17 15.41 3.52
N ARG A 155 -0.11 15.06 3.65
CA ARG A 155 -0.71 13.85 3.09
C ARG A 155 -2.04 14.17 2.42
N TYR A 156 -2.37 13.36 1.42
CA TYR A 156 -3.64 13.37 0.73
C TYR A 156 -4.40 12.08 1.06
N ALA A 157 -5.63 12.19 1.52
CA ALA A 157 -6.43 11.04 1.96
C ALA A 157 -7.73 10.93 1.18
N PHE A 158 -8.14 9.68 0.92
CA PHE A 158 -9.43 9.31 0.35
C PHE A 158 -10.21 8.52 1.41
N TYR A 159 -11.48 8.89 1.60
CA TYR A 159 -12.40 8.25 2.53
C TYR A 159 -13.64 7.78 1.77
N PHE A 160 -14.01 6.51 1.93
CA PHE A 160 -15.18 5.92 1.29
C PHE A 160 -15.67 4.70 2.06
N GLU A 161 -16.79 4.14 1.66
CA GLU A 161 -17.34 2.87 2.15
C GLU A 161 -17.69 1.99 0.95
N ASN A 162 -17.49 0.67 1.06
CA ASN A 162 -17.75 -0.30 -0.01
C ASN A 162 -18.61 -1.50 0.42
#